data_3e3b155ca9e9fab43a8d77260450d622
#
_entry.id   3e3b155ca9e9fab43a8d77260450d622
#
_cell.length_a   1.000
_cell.length_b   1.000
_cell.length_c   1.000
_cell.angle_alpha   90.00
_cell.angle_beta   90.00
_cell.angle_gamma   90.00
#
_symmetry.space_group_name_H-M   'P 1'
#
loop_
_entity.id
_entity.type
_entity.pdbx_description
1 polymer ?
#
loop_
_entity_poly.entity_id
_entity_poly.type
_entity_poly.pdbx_seq_one_letter_code
_entity_poly.pdbx_strand_id
1 'polypeptide(L)'
;MTQEIRTRLLLMADAQYGSFSKSLIPECKPLLGVRLPALRKMAQEFVKNKEWKELVQTDGADDVYFEEAMLRGMLIGYGTAKEQDNEEAMRMFDKFVPFVDNWSVCDSFCNSMTIVLAYREEWWEHLQSFLASQKEFEVRLSLVLLLSQFLKWDDAGRKIPRRRVITEADIMQNIAWKSKKQAQNDSPEDLGNPYLEKIFSVLDRPFTQGYYAQMAAAWLTAECFVMFPAQTMRFLIKSGMDDFTYNKALSKICESRNPAPEVKARIKSMKR
;
A
#
# COMPACT_ATOMS: atom_id res chain seq x y z
N MET A 1 -1.95 24.48 0.22
CA MET A 1 -0.74 24.70 1.06
C MET A 1 -0.40 26.18 1.18
N THR A 2 0.24 26.61 2.30
CA THR A 2 0.64 28.00 2.53
C THR A 2 1.85 28.40 1.67
N GLN A 3 2.03 29.72 1.46
CA GLN A 3 3.19 30.24 0.72
C GLN A 3 4.52 29.92 1.42
N GLU A 4 4.53 29.85 2.74
CA GLU A 4 5.71 29.47 3.53
C GLU A 4 6.16 28.04 3.22
N ILE A 5 5.21 27.09 3.15
CA ILE A 5 5.51 25.70 2.80
C ILE A 5 6.06 25.61 1.38
N ARG A 6 5.46 26.33 0.42
CA ARG A 6 5.97 26.39 -0.97
C ARG A 6 7.41 26.88 -1.01
N THR A 7 7.71 27.93 -0.26
CA THR A 7 9.10 28.44 -0.17
C THR A 7 10.05 27.37 0.41
N ARG A 8 9.66 26.67 1.47
CA ARG A 8 10.48 25.57 2.03
C ARG A 8 10.67 24.43 1.01
N LEU A 9 9.64 24.04 0.27
CA LEU A 9 9.73 23.01 -0.77
C LEU A 9 10.68 23.44 -1.91
N LEU A 10 10.59 24.70 -2.36
CA LEU A 10 11.47 25.26 -3.38
C LEU A 10 12.95 25.27 -2.95
N LEU A 11 13.23 25.56 -1.68
CA LEU A 11 14.59 25.50 -1.13
C LEU A 11 15.18 24.09 -1.08
N MET A 12 14.31 23.05 -1.08
CA MET A 12 14.72 21.64 -1.09
C MET A 12 14.66 20.99 -2.47
N ALA A 13 14.33 21.76 -3.51
CA ALA A 13 14.18 21.26 -4.87
C ALA A 13 15.51 20.71 -5.42
N ASP A 14 15.42 19.58 -6.13
CA ASP A 14 16.53 18.93 -6.82
C ASP A 14 16.09 18.69 -8.28
N ALA A 15 16.57 19.54 -9.18
CA ALA A 15 16.15 19.52 -10.59
C ALA A 15 16.49 18.19 -11.29
N GLN A 16 17.62 17.55 -10.95
CA GLN A 16 18.02 16.28 -11.54
C GLN A 16 17.08 15.15 -11.06
N TYR A 17 16.81 15.09 -9.76
CA TYR A 17 15.86 14.13 -9.20
C TYR A 17 14.43 14.42 -9.68
N GLY A 18 14.06 15.69 -9.84
CA GLY A 18 12.79 16.12 -10.41
C GLY A 18 12.59 15.60 -11.83
N SER A 19 13.58 15.75 -12.70
CA SER A 19 13.54 15.23 -14.08
C SER A 19 13.41 13.70 -14.12
N PHE A 20 14.16 13.00 -13.27
CA PHE A 20 14.04 11.54 -13.14
C PHE A 20 12.64 11.14 -12.66
N SER A 21 12.12 11.76 -11.59
CA SER A 21 10.79 11.46 -11.06
C SER A 21 9.68 11.75 -12.06
N LYS A 22 9.80 12.84 -12.83
CA LYS A 22 8.86 13.21 -13.89
C LYS A 22 8.76 12.14 -14.98
N SER A 23 9.87 11.46 -15.31
CA SER A 23 9.85 10.36 -16.28
C SER A 23 9.04 9.14 -15.81
N LEU A 24 8.87 8.97 -14.49
CA LEU A 24 8.10 7.89 -13.88
C LEU A 24 6.63 8.27 -13.66
N ILE A 25 6.32 9.58 -13.61
CA ILE A 25 4.99 10.13 -13.35
C ILE A 25 4.73 11.29 -14.33
N PRO A 26 4.55 11.01 -15.63
CA PRO A 26 4.54 12.05 -16.66
C PRO A 26 3.38 13.02 -16.54
N GLU A 27 2.23 12.59 -16.05
CA GLU A 27 0.98 13.38 -15.99
C GLU A 27 0.74 14.07 -14.63
N CYS A 28 1.74 14.10 -13.74
CA CYS A 28 1.60 14.78 -12.45
C CYS A 28 1.70 16.31 -12.55
N LYS A 29 1.23 17.01 -11.51
CA LYS A 29 1.45 18.44 -11.28
C LYS A 29 2.93 18.81 -11.43
N PRO A 30 3.30 20.10 -11.58
CA PRO A 30 4.70 20.52 -11.59
C PRO A 30 5.47 19.93 -10.41
N LEU A 31 6.63 19.32 -10.70
CA LEU A 31 7.40 18.53 -9.77
C LEU A 31 8.73 19.24 -9.46
N LEU A 32 8.99 19.46 -8.17
CA LEU A 32 10.20 20.16 -7.68
C LEU A 32 11.40 19.23 -7.50
N GLY A 33 11.14 17.96 -7.26
CA GLY A 33 12.18 16.95 -6.99
C GLY A 33 12.59 16.90 -5.52
N VAL A 34 11.71 17.23 -4.59
CA VAL A 34 11.99 17.06 -3.16
C VAL A 34 11.95 15.58 -2.80
N ARG A 35 13.04 15.08 -2.22
CA ARG A 35 13.17 13.66 -1.90
C ARG A 35 12.21 13.22 -0.80
N LEU A 36 11.61 12.05 -0.96
CA LEU A 36 10.62 11.48 -0.04
C LEU A 36 11.04 11.48 1.46
N PRO A 37 12.30 11.18 1.84
CA PRO A 37 12.72 11.29 3.24
C PRO A 37 12.62 12.71 3.80
N ALA A 38 12.89 13.73 2.99
CA ALA A 38 12.79 15.14 3.39
C ALA A 38 11.32 15.54 3.59
N LEU A 39 10.41 15.14 2.68
CA LEU A 39 8.97 15.34 2.84
C LEU A 39 8.43 14.67 4.11
N ARG A 40 8.82 13.42 4.38
CA ARG A 40 8.44 12.72 5.61
C ARG A 40 8.89 13.44 6.87
N LYS A 41 10.15 13.90 6.89
CA LYS A 41 10.68 14.67 8.02
C LYS A 41 9.87 15.96 8.24
N MET A 42 9.58 16.69 7.16
CA MET A 42 8.76 17.90 7.21
C MET A 42 7.35 17.62 7.73
N ALA A 43 6.67 16.58 7.25
CA ALA A 43 5.36 16.19 7.73
C ALA A 43 5.37 15.85 9.24
N GLN A 44 6.35 15.07 9.70
CA GLN A 44 6.50 14.71 11.11
C GLN A 44 6.79 15.92 11.99
N GLU A 45 7.53 16.93 11.50
CA GLU A 45 7.80 18.19 12.19
C GLU A 45 6.50 18.96 12.43
N PHE A 46 5.69 19.17 11.39
CA PHE A 46 4.39 19.85 11.51
C PHE A 46 3.41 19.11 12.42
N VAL A 47 3.38 17.78 12.37
CA VAL A 47 2.56 16.97 13.28
C VAL A 47 3.04 17.10 14.73
N LYS A 48 4.36 17.10 14.97
CA LYS A 48 4.95 17.29 16.30
C LYS A 48 4.57 18.66 16.88
N ASN A 49 4.61 19.71 16.08
CA ASN A 49 4.30 21.08 16.45
C ASN A 49 2.79 21.38 16.53
N LYS A 50 1.91 20.40 16.17
CA LYS A 50 0.45 20.53 16.10
C LYS A 50 -0.07 21.53 15.05
N GLU A 51 0.73 21.84 14.04
CA GLU A 51 0.41 22.78 12.95
C GLU A 51 -0.32 22.10 11.78
N TRP A 52 -0.34 20.78 11.74
CA TRP A 52 -0.80 19.99 10.60
C TRP A 52 -2.27 20.19 10.26
N LYS A 53 -3.18 20.38 11.23
CA LYS A 53 -4.62 20.55 10.99
C LYS A 53 -4.93 21.76 10.12
N GLU A 54 -4.30 22.88 10.41
CA GLU A 54 -4.48 24.12 9.64
C GLU A 54 -4.04 23.92 8.18
N LEU A 55 -2.97 23.14 7.98
CA LEU A 55 -2.40 22.87 6.65
C LEU A 55 -3.27 21.96 5.77
N VAL A 56 -4.14 21.14 6.36
CA VAL A 56 -5.01 20.20 5.64
C VAL A 56 -6.49 20.60 5.69
N GLN A 57 -6.83 21.80 6.18
CA GLN A 57 -8.23 22.30 6.19
C GLN A 57 -8.83 22.41 4.80
N THR A 58 -8.03 22.86 3.81
CA THR A 58 -8.42 22.87 2.41
C THR A 58 -8.25 21.47 1.81
N ASP A 59 -9.02 21.16 0.77
CA ASP A 59 -9.05 19.84 0.11
C ASP A 59 -7.84 19.62 -0.77
N GLY A 60 -7.01 20.26 -1.18
CA GLY A 60 -5.86 19.98 -2.09
C GLY A 60 -6.07 20.49 -3.50
N ALA A 61 -7.25 21.10 -3.82
CA ALA A 61 -7.48 21.71 -5.11
C ALA A 61 -6.47 22.83 -5.41
N ASP A 62 -6.05 23.56 -4.37
CA ASP A 62 -5.08 24.67 -4.46
C ASP A 62 -3.61 24.22 -4.42
N ASP A 63 -3.32 22.94 -4.35
CA ASP A 63 -1.95 22.44 -4.37
C ASP A 63 -1.35 22.64 -5.78
N VAL A 64 -0.28 23.40 -5.87
CA VAL A 64 0.40 23.77 -7.12
C VAL A 64 1.41 22.72 -7.53
N TYR A 65 2.19 22.23 -6.57
CA TYR A 65 3.26 21.27 -6.81
C TYR A 65 2.85 19.86 -6.39
N PHE A 66 3.43 18.89 -7.08
CA PHE A 66 3.29 17.47 -6.77
C PHE A 66 3.64 17.17 -5.30
N GLU A 67 4.69 17.77 -4.78
CA GLU A 67 5.14 17.59 -3.40
C GLU A 67 4.16 18.15 -2.36
N GLU A 68 3.33 19.12 -2.71
CA GLU A 68 2.27 19.62 -1.83
C GLU A 68 1.20 18.54 -1.61
N ALA A 69 0.79 17.85 -2.67
CA ALA A 69 -0.15 16.73 -2.56
C ALA A 69 0.43 15.57 -1.75
N MET A 70 1.72 15.23 -1.96
CA MET A 70 2.40 14.21 -1.15
C MET A 70 2.47 14.62 0.32
N LEU A 71 2.86 15.84 0.61
CA LEU A 71 2.96 16.36 1.98
C LEU A 71 1.59 16.37 2.66
N ARG A 72 0.54 16.79 1.97
CA ARG A 72 -0.84 16.77 2.48
C ARG A 72 -1.27 15.37 2.90
N GLY A 73 -1.10 14.36 2.06
CA GLY A 73 -1.40 12.97 2.40
C GLY A 73 -0.62 12.49 3.63
N MET A 74 0.67 12.83 3.72
CA MET A 74 1.48 12.47 4.89
C MET A 74 1.03 13.20 6.17
N LEU A 75 0.64 14.47 6.09
CA LEU A 75 0.12 15.24 7.23
C LEU A 75 -1.18 14.62 7.75
N ILE A 76 -2.10 14.24 6.86
CA ILE A 76 -3.33 13.54 7.22
C ILE A 76 -2.99 12.22 7.94
N GLY A 77 -2.17 11.37 7.31
CA GLY A 77 -1.86 10.05 7.86
C GLY A 77 -1.13 10.10 9.21
N TYR A 78 -0.06 10.89 9.32
CA TYR A 78 0.69 10.99 10.57
C TYR A 78 -0.05 11.78 11.64
N GLY A 79 -0.81 12.82 11.24
CA GLY A 79 -1.58 13.67 12.16
C GLY A 79 -2.69 12.88 12.85
N THR A 80 -3.52 12.21 12.09
CA THR A 80 -4.62 11.39 12.63
C THR A 80 -4.10 10.21 13.46
N ALA A 81 -3.01 9.57 13.04
CA ALA A 81 -2.35 8.54 13.82
C ALA A 81 -1.81 9.06 15.17
N LYS A 82 -1.31 10.29 15.21
CA LYS A 82 -0.82 10.93 16.44
C LYS A 82 -1.94 11.22 17.42
N GLU A 83 -3.11 11.65 16.93
CA GLU A 83 -4.26 12.01 17.74
C GLU A 83 -5.15 10.81 18.10
N GLN A 84 -4.99 9.68 17.41
CA GLN A 84 -5.81 8.46 17.58
C GLN A 84 -7.30 8.72 17.33
N ASP A 85 -7.63 9.66 16.46
CA ASP A 85 -8.99 10.03 16.09
C ASP A 85 -9.39 9.32 14.77
N ASN A 86 -10.08 8.19 14.92
CA ASN A 86 -10.45 7.34 13.79
C ASN A 86 -11.55 7.96 12.91
N GLU A 87 -12.53 8.65 13.51
CA GLU A 87 -13.62 9.30 12.74
C GLU A 87 -13.05 10.42 11.88
N GLU A 88 -12.18 11.25 12.45
CA GLU A 88 -11.52 12.32 11.73
C GLU A 88 -10.58 11.76 10.64
N ALA A 89 -9.91 10.62 10.91
CA ALA A 89 -9.07 9.96 9.92
C ALA A 89 -9.88 9.51 8.69
N MET A 90 -11.04 8.87 8.90
CA MET A 90 -11.92 8.46 7.81
C MET A 90 -12.47 9.67 7.04
N ARG A 91 -12.90 10.69 7.76
CA ARG A 91 -13.41 11.94 7.16
C ARG A 91 -12.35 12.63 6.29
N MET A 92 -11.10 12.72 6.77
CA MET A 92 -10.01 13.33 6.01
C MET A 92 -9.56 12.45 4.85
N PHE A 93 -9.59 11.14 5.01
CA PHE A 93 -9.33 10.19 3.95
C PHE A 93 -10.30 10.40 2.79
N ASP A 94 -11.61 10.40 3.05
CA ASP A 94 -12.64 10.59 2.04
C ASP A 94 -12.51 11.92 1.30
N LYS A 95 -12.16 12.98 2.02
CA LYS A 95 -11.89 14.29 1.40
C LYS A 95 -10.64 14.30 0.52
N PHE A 96 -9.61 13.54 0.87
CA PHE A 96 -8.35 13.56 0.13
C PHE A 96 -8.32 12.61 -1.07
N VAL A 97 -9.02 11.48 -0.99
CA VAL A 97 -9.05 10.45 -2.05
C VAL A 97 -9.30 11.02 -3.46
N PRO A 98 -10.25 11.96 -3.68
CA PRO A 98 -10.50 12.53 -5.01
C PRO A 98 -9.30 13.28 -5.63
N PHE A 99 -8.32 13.66 -4.84
CA PHE A 99 -7.10 14.37 -5.28
C PHE A 99 -5.89 13.46 -5.47
N VAL A 100 -6.07 12.15 -5.27
CA VAL A 100 -5.03 11.15 -5.52
C VAL A 100 -5.11 10.71 -6.98
N ASP A 101 -4.23 11.25 -7.81
CA ASP A 101 -4.21 11.07 -9.26
C ASP A 101 -2.98 10.34 -9.78
N ASN A 102 -2.06 9.93 -8.88
CA ASN A 102 -0.86 9.22 -9.26
C ASN A 102 -0.40 8.23 -8.17
N TRP A 103 0.43 7.26 -8.58
CA TRP A 103 0.87 6.18 -7.70
C TRP A 103 1.74 6.65 -6.53
N SER A 104 2.53 7.70 -6.70
CA SER A 104 3.49 8.15 -5.67
C SER A 104 2.77 8.85 -4.50
N VAL A 105 1.77 9.69 -4.79
CA VAL A 105 0.89 10.29 -3.78
C VAL A 105 0.10 9.18 -3.08
N CYS A 106 -0.52 8.27 -3.84
CA CYS A 106 -1.27 7.13 -3.33
C CYS A 106 -0.45 6.31 -2.33
N ASP A 107 0.72 5.83 -2.75
CA ASP A 107 1.53 4.90 -1.96
C ASP A 107 2.14 5.57 -0.72
N SER A 108 2.54 6.84 -0.82
CA SER A 108 3.06 7.60 0.32
C SER A 108 1.97 7.90 1.34
N PHE A 109 0.76 8.24 0.90
CA PHE A 109 -0.41 8.43 1.76
C PHE A 109 -0.77 7.15 2.50
N CYS A 110 -0.99 6.04 1.78
CA CYS A 110 -1.32 4.74 2.39
C CYS A 110 -0.30 4.29 3.44
N ASN A 111 0.99 4.50 3.17
CA ASN A 111 2.04 4.16 4.13
C ASN A 111 2.05 5.05 5.39
N SER A 112 1.51 6.26 5.33
CA SER A 112 1.39 7.16 6.48
C SER A 112 0.15 6.88 7.34
N MET A 113 -0.89 6.21 6.80
CA MET A 113 -2.16 5.91 7.45
C MET A 113 -2.05 4.80 8.51
N THR A 114 -1.12 4.95 9.46
CA THR A 114 -0.85 3.92 10.48
C THR A 114 -1.96 3.79 11.54
N ILE A 115 -2.87 4.75 11.65
CA ILE A 115 -4.06 4.66 12.49
C ILE A 115 -4.93 3.45 12.12
N VAL A 116 -4.93 3.05 10.85
CA VAL A 116 -5.65 1.87 10.34
C VAL A 116 -5.33 0.61 11.12
N LEU A 117 -4.10 0.47 11.64
CA LEU A 117 -3.68 -0.70 12.42
C LEU A 117 -4.48 -0.89 13.71
N ALA A 118 -4.90 0.20 14.34
CA ALA A 118 -5.68 0.16 15.58
C ALA A 118 -7.19 -0.12 15.34
N TYR A 119 -7.68 0.19 14.13
CA TYR A 119 -9.11 0.17 13.78
C TYR A 119 -9.36 -0.63 12.49
N ARG A 120 -8.66 -1.78 12.31
CA ARG A 120 -8.65 -2.55 11.07
C ARG A 120 -10.04 -3.06 10.63
N GLU A 121 -10.92 -3.41 11.55
CA GLU A 121 -12.27 -3.89 11.19
C GLU A 121 -13.10 -2.75 10.60
N GLU A 122 -13.12 -1.58 11.24
CA GLU A 122 -13.84 -0.41 10.77
C GLU A 122 -13.29 0.06 9.41
N TRP A 123 -11.96 0.05 9.25
CA TRP A 123 -11.33 0.38 7.98
C TRP A 123 -11.58 -0.68 6.90
N TRP A 124 -11.68 -1.94 7.27
CA TRP A 124 -12.05 -2.98 6.31
C TRP A 124 -13.43 -2.71 5.72
N GLU A 125 -14.43 -2.41 6.55
CA GLU A 125 -15.79 -2.07 6.11
C GLU A 125 -15.83 -0.76 5.30
N HIS A 126 -15.10 0.25 5.76
CA HIS A 126 -14.99 1.54 5.06
C HIS A 126 -14.43 1.40 3.64
N LEU A 127 -13.43 0.56 3.45
CA LEU A 127 -12.77 0.36 2.16
C LEU A 127 -13.63 -0.41 1.13
N GLN A 128 -14.71 -1.09 1.53
CA GLN A 128 -15.50 -1.89 0.58
C GLN A 128 -16.08 -1.06 -0.55
N SER A 129 -16.55 0.17 -0.27
CA SER A 129 -17.07 1.09 -1.29
C SER A 129 -16.01 1.50 -2.31
N PHE A 130 -14.78 1.77 -1.86
CA PHE A 130 -13.64 2.13 -2.70
C PHE A 130 -13.13 0.92 -3.52
N LEU A 131 -13.11 -0.27 -2.92
CA LEU A 131 -12.77 -1.52 -3.64
C LEU A 131 -13.79 -1.84 -4.75
N ALA A 132 -15.06 -1.47 -4.58
CA ALA A 132 -16.11 -1.65 -5.58
C ALA A 132 -16.18 -0.50 -6.62
N SER A 133 -15.38 0.55 -6.45
CA SER A 133 -15.40 1.73 -7.31
C SER A 133 -14.94 1.43 -8.75
N GLN A 134 -15.40 2.27 -9.70
CA GLN A 134 -14.92 2.28 -11.08
C GLN A 134 -13.74 3.25 -11.30
N LYS A 135 -13.37 4.02 -10.28
CA LYS A 135 -12.22 4.94 -10.35
C LYS A 135 -10.92 4.23 -10.00
N GLU A 136 -9.96 4.35 -10.90
CA GLU A 136 -8.68 3.63 -10.82
C GLU A 136 -7.94 3.86 -9.50
N PHE A 137 -7.81 5.12 -9.07
CA PHE A 137 -7.03 5.44 -7.87
C PHE A 137 -7.78 5.15 -6.56
N GLU A 138 -9.10 5.09 -6.55
CA GLU A 138 -9.86 4.61 -5.40
C GLU A 138 -9.58 3.11 -5.13
N VAL A 139 -9.61 2.31 -6.20
CA VAL A 139 -9.26 0.88 -6.13
C VAL A 139 -7.78 0.68 -5.78
N ARG A 140 -6.87 1.41 -6.45
CA ARG A 140 -5.44 1.34 -6.15
C ARG A 140 -5.15 1.65 -4.68
N LEU A 141 -5.71 2.76 -4.17
CA LEU A 141 -5.49 3.22 -2.81
C LEU A 141 -5.93 2.16 -1.79
N SER A 142 -7.11 1.55 -2.01
CA SER A 142 -7.61 0.48 -1.15
C SER A 142 -6.67 -0.73 -1.16
N LEU A 143 -6.21 -1.17 -2.33
CA LEU A 143 -5.28 -2.30 -2.46
C LEU A 143 -3.92 -2.00 -1.80
N VAL A 144 -3.42 -0.76 -1.89
CA VAL A 144 -2.16 -0.36 -1.24
C VAL A 144 -2.33 -0.24 0.28
N LEU A 145 -3.50 0.17 0.78
CA LEU A 145 -3.82 0.09 2.21
C LEU A 145 -3.87 -1.35 2.70
N LEU A 146 -4.51 -2.26 1.96
CA LEU A 146 -4.49 -3.70 2.29
C LEU A 146 -3.05 -4.23 2.37
N LEU A 147 -2.20 -3.82 1.43
CA LEU A 147 -0.78 -4.20 1.42
C LEU A 147 -0.01 -3.65 2.62
N SER A 148 -0.21 -2.38 2.96
CA SER A 148 0.63 -1.68 3.93
C SER A 148 0.17 -1.86 5.37
N GLN A 149 -1.15 -1.90 5.61
CA GLN A 149 -1.73 -1.85 6.96
C GLN A 149 -2.45 -3.14 7.38
N PHE A 150 -2.75 -4.06 6.44
CA PHE A 150 -3.42 -5.31 6.75
C PHE A 150 -2.51 -6.53 6.55
N LEU A 151 -1.89 -6.68 5.36
CA LEU A 151 -1.12 -7.87 5.03
C LEU A 151 0.10 -8.09 5.93
N LYS A 152 0.76 -7.02 6.36
CA LYS A 152 2.07 -7.09 7.04
C LYS A 152 1.99 -7.27 8.56
N TRP A 153 0.80 -7.45 9.11
CA TRP A 153 0.58 -7.41 10.55
C TRP A 153 -0.29 -8.58 11.01
N ASP A 154 0.05 -9.18 12.17
CA ASP A 154 -0.73 -10.24 12.79
C ASP A 154 -1.92 -9.68 13.61
N ASP A 155 -2.69 -10.57 14.27
CA ASP A 155 -3.81 -10.21 15.14
C ASP A 155 -3.43 -9.29 16.29
N ALA A 156 -2.21 -9.42 16.80
CA ALA A 156 -1.71 -8.62 17.91
C ALA A 156 -1.06 -7.29 17.45
N GLY A 157 -1.14 -6.94 16.16
CA GLY A 157 -0.52 -5.74 15.59
C GLY A 157 1.01 -5.82 15.51
N ARG A 158 1.58 -7.01 15.55
CA ARG A 158 3.02 -7.23 15.37
C ARG A 158 3.32 -7.43 13.89
N LYS A 159 4.47 -6.89 13.46
CA LYS A 159 4.86 -7.01 12.05
C LYS A 159 5.26 -8.46 11.74
N ILE A 160 4.61 -9.04 10.74
CA ILE A 160 4.92 -10.38 10.24
C ILE A 160 6.25 -10.31 9.46
N PRO A 161 7.24 -11.15 9.78
CA PRO A 161 8.51 -11.16 9.09
C PRO A 161 8.36 -11.66 7.64
N ARG A 162 9.11 -11.05 6.73
CA ARG A 162 9.21 -11.55 5.34
C ARG A 162 10.14 -12.78 5.31
N ARG A 163 9.79 -13.80 4.54
CA ARG A 163 10.69 -14.92 4.30
C ARG A 163 11.90 -14.44 3.51
N ARG A 164 13.09 -14.89 3.92
CA ARG A 164 14.36 -14.52 3.23
C ARG A 164 14.57 -15.32 1.96
N VAL A 165 14.25 -16.62 2.00
CA VAL A 165 14.31 -17.54 0.87
C VAL A 165 13.00 -18.32 0.84
N ILE A 166 12.45 -18.54 -0.34
CA ILE A 166 11.25 -19.35 -0.58
C ILE A 166 11.63 -20.49 -1.50
N THR A 167 11.49 -21.72 -1.02
CA THR A 167 11.83 -22.98 -1.70
C THR A 167 10.58 -23.70 -2.21
N GLU A 168 10.74 -24.78 -2.99
CA GLU A 168 9.62 -25.65 -3.39
C GLU A 168 8.89 -26.23 -2.17
N ALA A 169 9.59 -26.57 -1.09
CA ALA A 169 8.97 -27.06 0.13
C ALA A 169 8.00 -26.03 0.74
N ASP A 170 8.35 -24.74 0.72
CA ASP A 170 7.50 -23.67 1.26
C ASP A 170 6.19 -23.51 0.51
N ILE A 171 6.20 -23.70 -0.81
CA ILE A 171 4.98 -23.57 -1.64
C ILE A 171 4.12 -24.84 -1.64
N MET A 172 4.67 -25.98 -1.23
CA MET A 172 4.00 -27.27 -1.15
C MET A 172 3.44 -27.59 0.25
N GLN A 173 3.78 -26.81 1.27
CA GLN A 173 3.31 -27.05 2.65
C GLN A 173 1.78 -27.01 2.72
N ASN A 174 1.17 -28.12 3.21
CA ASN A 174 -0.19 -28.15 3.68
C ASN A 174 -0.23 -27.50 5.07
N ILE A 175 -0.35 -26.19 5.13
CA ILE A 175 -0.56 -25.49 6.39
C ILE A 175 -2.00 -25.80 6.83
N ALA A 176 -2.14 -26.81 7.68
CA ALA A 176 -3.37 -26.98 8.45
C ALA A 176 -3.49 -25.76 9.37
N TRP A 177 -4.60 -25.02 9.27
CA TRP A 177 -4.94 -23.92 10.16
C TRP A 177 -4.96 -24.43 11.59
N LYS A 178 -4.01 -24.01 12.41
CA LYS A 178 -4.01 -24.32 13.85
C LYS A 178 -4.92 -23.32 14.57
N SER A 179 -5.78 -23.83 15.44
CA SER A 179 -6.71 -23.02 16.24
C SER A 179 -5.94 -22.09 17.22
N LYS A 180 -6.56 -20.96 17.61
CA LYS A 180 -6.03 -19.91 18.51
C LYS A 180 -5.36 -20.40 19.81
N LYS A 181 -5.60 -21.65 20.27
CA LYS A 181 -5.03 -22.20 21.51
C LYS A 181 -3.57 -22.67 21.42
N GLN A 182 -3.00 -22.80 20.21
CA GLN A 182 -1.62 -23.27 19.99
C GLN A 182 -0.61 -22.16 19.74
N ALA A 183 -1.06 -20.91 19.63
CA ALA A 183 -0.24 -19.75 19.20
C ALA A 183 0.75 -19.23 20.24
N GLN A 184 0.83 -19.76 21.45
CA GLN A 184 1.69 -19.23 22.52
C GLN A 184 3.15 -19.72 22.45
N ASN A 185 3.46 -20.70 21.60
CA ASN A 185 4.83 -21.26 21.43
C ASN A 185 5.26 -21.35 19.96
N ASP A 186 4.58 -20.64 19.06
CA ASP A 186 4.81 -20.79 17.62
C ASP A 186 6.02 -19.96 17.14
N SER A 187 6.81 -20.56 16.24
CA SER A 187 7.85 -19.86 15.49
C SER A 187 7.21 -18.76 14.62
N PRO A 188 7.99 -17.76 14.14
CA PRO A 188 7.50 -16.73 13.21
C PRO A 188 6.75 -17.27 11.97
N GLU A 189 6.91 -18.56 11.68
CA GLU A 189 6.27 -19.28 10.56
C GLU A 189 4.78 -19.59 10.80
N ASP A 190 4.32 -19.56 12.06
CA ASP A 190 2.95 -19.87 12.47
C ASP A 190 2.08 -18.62 12.70
N LEU A 191 2.63 -17.41 12.50
CA LEU A 191 1.88 -16.17 12.62
C LEU A 191 0.93 -16.03 11.42
N GLY A 192 -0.33 -16.43 11.60
CA GLY A 192 -1.38 -16.26 10.63
C GLY A 192 -1.73 -14.77 10.46
N ASN A 193 -2.05 -14.35 9.24
CA ASN A 193 -2.65 -13.05 9.00
C ASN A 193 -4.18 -13.20 8.95
N PRO A 194 -4.95 -12.48 9.80
CA PRO A 194 -6.39 -12.64 9.89
C PRO A 194 -7.14 -12.14 8.64
N TYR A 195 -6.49 -11.31 7.84
CA TYR A 195 -7.06 -10.71 6.63
C TYR A 195 -6.63 -11.42 5.34
N LEU A 196 -5.76 -12.44 5.38
CA LEU A 196 -5.20 -13.04 4.18
C LEU A 196 -6.28 -13.61 3.25
N GLU A 197 -7.22 -14.37 3.78
CA GLU A 197 -8.33 -14.94 2.99
C GLU A 197 -9.28 -13.85 2.47
N LYS A 198 -9.56 -12.83 3.28
CA LYS A 198 -10.31 -11.64 2.86
C LYS A 198 -9.59 -10.91 1.71
N ILE A 199 -8.25 -10.76 1.78
CA ILE A 199 -7.43 -10.17 0.72
C ILE A 199 -7.51 -11.01 -0.56
N PHE A 200 -7.42 -12.34 -0.47
CA PHE A 200 -7.59 -13.21 -1.63
C PHE A 200 -8.97 -13.06 -2.27
N SER A 201 -10.04 -12.95 -1.48
CA SER A 201 -11.39 -12.69 -2.00
C SER A 201 -11.49 -11.36 -2.76
N VAL A 202 -10.78 -10.31 -2.30
CA VAL A 202 -10.70 -9.01 -3.01
C VAL A 202 -9.92 -9.15 -4.32
N LEU A 203 -8.87 -9.98 -4.33
CA LEU A 203 -8.00 -10.18 -5.51
C LEU A 203 -8.61 -11.14 -6.54
N ASP A 204 -9.59 -11.96 -6.17
CA ASP A 204 -10.18 -13.01 -7.03
C ASP A 204 -11.23 -12.45 -8.01
N ARG A 205 -10.83 -11.47 -8.81
CA ARG A 205 -11.68 -10.82 -9.81
C ARG A 205 -10.86 -10.15 -10.91
N PRO A 206 -11.46 -9.85 -12.08
CA PRO A 206 -10.85 -8.96 -13.05
C PRO A 206 -10.73 -7.53 -12.52
N PHE A 207 -9.62 -6.85 -12.87
CA PHE A 207 -9.41 -5.43 -12.60
C PHE A 207 -9.52 -4.64 -13.89
N THR A 208 -10.63 -3.92 -14.08
CA THR A 208 -10.97 -3.19 -15.30
C THR A 208 -10.83 -1.68 -15.17
N GLN A 209 -10.48 -1.19 -13.98
CA GLN A 209 -10.45 0.24 -13.66
C GLN A 209 -9.24 0.98 -14.26
N GLY A 210 -8.18 0.27 -14.64
CA GLY A 210 -7.01 0.85 -15.28
C GLY A 210 -5.69 0.19 -14.85
N TYR A 211 -4.61 0.63 -15.49
CA TYR A 211 -3.26 0.09 -15.32
C TYR A 211 -2.76 0.12 -13.87
N TYR A 212 -2.99 1.25 -13.18
CA TYR A 212 -2.48 1.42 -11.81
C TYR A 212 -3.24 0.58 -10.78
N ALA A 213 -4.53 0.32 -10.99
CA ALA A 213 -5.30 -0.63 -10.18
C ALA A 213 -4.80 -2.08 -10.39
N GLN A 214 -4.60 -2.49 -11.64
CA GLN A 214 -4.04 -3.80 -12.00
C GLN A 214 -2.64 -3.99 -11.40
N MET A 215 -1.78 -2.98 -11.48
CA MET A 215 -0.44 -3.03 -10.91
C MET A 215 -0.43 -3.10 -9.38
N ALA A 216 -1.40 -2.47 -8.71
CA ALA A 216 -1.56 -2.59 -7.25
C ALA A 216 -2.01 -3.99 -6.85
N ALA A 217 -2.98 -4.58 -7.57
CA ALA A 217 -3.42 -5.96 -7.33
C ALA A 217 -2.27 -6.96 -7.57
N ALA A 218 -1.50 -6.78 -8.64
CA ALA A 218 -0.32 -7.58 -8.92
C ALA A 218 0.76 -7.45 -7.83
N TRP A 219 0.98 -6.25 -7.31
CA TRP A 219 1.93 -6.02 -6.23
C TRP A 219 1.47 -6.63 -4.91
N LEU A 220 0.21 -6.43 -4.54
CA LEU A 220 -0.38 -7.05 -3.34
C LEU A 220 -0.27 -8.58 -3.40
N THR A 221 -0.58 -9.20 -4.55
CA THR A 221 -0.43 -10.64 -4.76
C THR A 221 1.03 -11.10 -4.59
N ALA A 222 1.99 -10.35 -5.13
CA ALA A 222 3.40 -10.68 -4.98
C ALA A 222 3.89 -10.54 -3.53
N GLU A 223 3.41 -9.57 -2.77
CA GLU A 223 3.71 -9.44 -1.35
C GLU A 223 3.05 -10.57 -0.53
N CYS A 224 1.81 -10.96 -0.86
CA CYS A 224 1.20 -12.16 -0.28
C CYS A 224 2.07 -13.40 -0.50
N PHE A 225 2.61 -13.58 -1.71
CA PHE A 225 3.48 -14.71 -2.01
C PHE A 225 4.78 -14.70 -1.19
N VAL A 226 5.40 -13.55 -0.99
CA VAL A 226 6.63 -13.44 -0.19
C VAL A 226 6.38 -13.75 1.27
N MET A 227 5.21 -13.45 1.80
CA MET A 227 4.86 -13.65 3.20
C MET A 227 4.19 -14.99 3.46
N PHE A 228 3.34 -15.45 2.54
CA PHE A 228 2.47 -16.62 2.65
C PHE A 228 2.53 -17.47 1.37
N PRO A 229 3.68 -18.07 1.03
CA PRO A 229 3.92 -18.68 -0.28
C PRO A 229 2.96 -19.85 -0.58
N ALA A 230 2.70 -20.75 0.37
CA ALA A 230 1.81 -21.89 0.15
C ALA A 230 0.36 -21.47 -0.07
N GLN A 231 -0.16 -20.52 0.74
CA GLN A 231 -1.53 -20.03 0.61
C GLN A 231 -1.69 -19.27 -0.72
N THR A 232 -0.74 -18.39 -1.05
CA THR A 232 -0.77 -17.62 -2.30
C THR A 232 -0.64 -18.52 -3.52
N MET A 233 0.16 -19.59 -3.44
CA MET A 233 0.26 -20.56 -4.54
C MET A 233 -1.08 -21.24 -4.81
N ARG A 234 -1.80 -21.66 -3.76
CA ARG A 234 -3.16 -22.23 -3.91
C ARG A 234 -4.15 -21.25 -4.49
N PHE A 235 -4.08 -19.99 -4.07
CA PHE A 235 -4.89 -18.92 -4.65
C PHE A 235 -4.59 -18.74 -6.15
N LEU A 236 -3.31 -18.61 -6.55
CA LEU A 236 -2.91 -18.40 -7.94
C LEU A 236 -3.39 -19.51 -8.88
N ILE A 237 -3.41 -20.78 -8.44
CA ILE A 237 -3.88 -21.92 -9.24
C ILE A 237 -5.36 -21.77 -9.65
N LYS A 238 -6.18 -21.14 -8.81
CA LYS A 238 -7.64 -21.02 -8.98
C LYS A 238 -8.10 -19.58 -9.28
N SER A 239 -7.18 -18.63 -9.37
CA SER A 239 -7.50 -17.20 -9.44
C SER A 239 -8.33 -16.82 -10.64
N GLY A 240 -9.38 -16.04 -10.40
CA GLY A 240 -10.24 -15.37 -11.39
C GLY A 240 -9.73 -14.01 -11.86
N MET A 241 -8.48 -13.63 -11.57
CA MET A 241 -7.89 -12.42 -12.12
C MET A 241 -7.88 -12.43 -13.63
N ASP A 242 -8.00 -11.25 -14.26
CA ASP A 242 -7.69 -11.09 -15.69
C ASP A 242 -6.21 -11.46 -16.01
N ASP A 243 -5.96 -11.89 -17.24
CA ASP A 243 -4.64 -12.39 -17.65
C ASP A 243 -3.52 -11.35 -17.49
N PHE A 244 -3.81 -10.07 -17.73
CA PHE A 244 -2.81 -9.02 -17.56
C PHE A 244 -2.40 -8.90 -16.10
N THR A 245 -3.35 -8.73 -15.18
CA THR A 245 -3.11 -8.61 -13.74
C THR A 245 -2.41 -9.85 -13.19
N TYR A 246 -2.89 -11.04 -13.58
CA TYR A 246 -2.30 -12.31 -13.21
C TYR A 246 -0.83 -12.43 -13.65
N ASN A 247 -0.56 -12.21 -14.94
CA ASN A 247 0.80 -12.28 -15.47
C ASN A 247 1.75 -11.22 -14.87
N LYS A 248 1.24 -10.04 -14.52
CA LYS A 248 2.00 -9.03 -13.80
C LYS A 248 2.32 -9.45 -12.36
N ALA A 249 1.37 -10.11 -11.66
CA ALA A 249 1.63 -10.67 -10.34
C ALA A 249 2.76 -11.72 -10.39
N LEU A 250 2.70 -12.66 -11.33
CA LEU A 250 3.76 -13.65 -11.54
C LEU A 250 5.12 -13.00 -11.86
N SER A 251 5.12 -11.95 -12.68
CA SER A 251 6.35 -11.22 -13.01
C SER A 251 6.94 -10.55 -11.75
N LYS A 252 6.11 -9.88 -10.92
CA LYS A 252 6.55 -9.24 -9.67
C LYS A 252 7.06 -10.26 -8.63
N ILE A 253 6.47 -11.45 -8.55
CA ILE A 253 6.99 -12.54 -7.74
C ILE A 253 8.41 -12.92 -8.20
N CYS A 254 8.62 -13.04 -9.51
CA CYS A 254 9.92 -13.39 -10.09
C CYS A 254 10.97 -12.27 -9.96
N GLU A 255 10.56 -11.00 -9.93
CA GLU A 255 11.43 -9.83 -9.67
C GLU A 255 11.93 -9.80 -8.23
N SER A 256 11.17 -10.39 -7.30
CA SER A 256 11.57 -10.48 -5.89
C SER A 256 12.85 -11.31 -5.75
N ARG A 257 13.68 -10.95 -4.75
CA ARG A 257 14.91 -11.70 -4.40
C ARG A 257 14.63 -12.93 -3.53
N ASN A 258 13.42 -13.06 -3.00
CA ASN A 258 13.07 -14.08 -2.01
C ASN A 258 12.82 -15.48 -2.63
N PRO A 259 12.11 -15.65 -3.79
CA PRO A 259 11.91 -16.97 -4.38
C PRO A 259 13.21 -17.55 -4.96
N ALA A 260 13.49 -18.81 -4.65
CA ALA A 260 14.60 -19.58 -5.22
C ALA A 260 14.43 -19.78 -6.74
N PRO A 261 15.51 -20.07 -7.49
CA PRO A 261 15.45 -20.19 -8.96
C PRO A 261 14.43 -21.19 -9.47
N GLU A 262 14.28 -22.35 -8.82
CA GLU A 262 13.31 -23.38 -9.14
C GLU A 262 11.86 -22.89 -8.95
N VAL A 263 11.59 -22.17 -7.85
CA VAL A 263 10.28 -21.55 -7.60
C VAL A 263 9.96 -20.51 -8.66
N LYS A 264 10.94 -19.67 -9.06
CA LYS A 264 10.77 -18.71 -10.16
C LYS A 264 10.47 -19.40 -11.49
N ALA A 265 11.11 -20.52 -11.78
CA ALA A 265 10.85 -21.29 -12.99
C ALA A 265 9.39 -21.81 -13.00
N ARG A 266 8.93 -22.36 -11.88
CA ARG A 266 7.55 -22.81 -11.71
C ARG A 266 6.54 -21.65 -11.84
N ILE A 267 6.77 -20.52 -11.20
CA ILE A 267 5.91 -19.33 -11.31
C ILE A 267 5.84 -18.85 -12.79
N LYS A 268 6.97 -18.84 -13.49
CA LYS A 268 6.99 -18.45 -14.91
C LYS A 268 6.17 -19.38 -15.81
N SER A 269 6.13 -20.70 -15.52
CA SER A 269 5.36 -21.67 -16.29
C SER A 269 3.84 -21.55 -16.08
N MET A 270 3.38 -20.78 -15.09
CA MET A 270 1.96 -20.56 -14.81
C MET A 270 1.34 -19.41 -15.61
N LYS A 271 2.11 -18.69 -16.44
CA LYS A 271 1.59 -17.58 -17.27
C LYS A 271 0.47 -18.04 -18.18
N ARG A 272 -0.55 -17.19 -18.31
CA ARG A 272 -1.68 -17.32 -19.21
C ARG A 272 -1.48 -16.49 -20.45
#